data_7bc22f827a48be15e6e6c51fadae04d2
#
_entry.id   7bc22f827a48be15e6e6c51fadae04d2
#
_cell.length_a   1.000
_cell.length_b   1.000
_cell.length_c   1.000
_cell.angle_alpha   90.00
_cell.angle_beta   90.00
_cell.angle_gamma   90.00
#
_symmetry.space_group_name_H-M   'P 1'
#
loop_
_entity.id
_entity.type
_entity.pdbx_description
1 polymer ?
#
loop_
_entity_poly.entity_id
_entity_poly.type
_entity_poly.pdbx_seq_one_letter_code
_entity_poly.pdbx_strand_id
1 'polypeptide(L)'
;MENVQAISPPVQKDGLKIRERMGYGFGDAGGTVITGLISNFLTFFYTDIFGLTPAIVGTIFVVLRIFDAVTDPLVGVIADKTETKHGKFRPFILWTAVPLALICIMTFTVPDLSYGWKVFYAIVTYFGLSLLYTLNNVPYCALITRITDNPAEVISCQSYRFAISGVAGFAVSAGLPFLVTYFGEGDQALGYQVGVGILAFAAMLMILFCFFNTKEHIKAKTTKFDLKKNLKNIRQNDQLILTFIMSLLLITIFNTKGGAAMYFITYVLNEGGTYVSWFFGLATLGGIIGAVDSSLLHPAF
;
A
#
# COMPACT_ATOMS: atom_id res chain seq x y z
N MET A 1 -32.62 35.37 20.97
CA MET A 1 -32.36 34.92 19.59
C MET A 1 -30.99 35.43 19.17
N GLU A 2 -29.96 34.67 19.51
CA GLU A 2 -28.58 35.03 19.15
C GLU A 2 -28.29 34.48 17.75
N ASN A 3 -27.92 35.40 16.85
CA ASN A 3 -27.46 35.10 15.50
C ASN A 3 -26.17 34.29 15.54
N VAL A 4 -26.25 32.98 15.44
CA VAL A 4 -25.10 32.14 15.10
C VAL A 4 -24.82 32.35 13.61
N GLN A 5 -24.01 33.37 13.31
CA GLN A 5 -23.38 33.47 12.00
C GLN A 5 -22.47 32.26 11.83
N ALA A 6 -22.91 31.32 10.99
CA ALA A 6 -22.07 30.26 10.46
C ALA A 6 -20.91 30.92 9.70
N ILE A 7 -19.74 30.99 10.33
CA ILE A 7 -18.49 31.36 9.67
C ILE A 7 -18.18 30.19 8.73
N SER A 8 -18.63 30.30 7.48
CA SER A 8 -18.19 29.42 6.41
C SER A 8 -16.67 29.52 6.30
N PRO A 9 -15.91 28.43 6.36
CA PRO A 9 -14.47 28.48 6.12
C PRO A 9 -14.22 29.06 4.72
N PRO A 10 -13.10 29.74 4.49
CA PRO A 10 -12.81 30.33 3.20
C PRO A 10 -12.80 29.23 2.14
N VAL A 11 -13.80 29.25 1.26
CA VAL A 11 -13.85 28.42 0.07
C VAL A 11 -12.60 28.73 -0.74
N GLN A 12 -11.73 27.75 -0.90
CA GLN A 12 -10.56 27.87 -1.76
C GLN A 12 -11.06 28.19 -3.17
N LYS A 13 -10.92 29.46 -3.61
CA LYS A 13 -11.46 29.94 -4.89
C LYS A 13 -10.80 29.33 -6.11
N ASP A 14 -9.60 28.78 -5.94
CA ASP A 14 -8.88 28.08 -7.00
C ASP A 14 -8.86 26.58 -6.66
N GLY A 15 -9.41 25.75 -7.56
CA GLY A 15 -9.42 24.30 -7.41
C GLY A 15 -8.01 23.72 -7.29
N LEU A 16 -7.90 22.49 -6.74
CA LEU A 16 -6.63 21.78 -6.59
C LEU A 16 -5.87 21.70 -7.92
N LYS A 17 -4.60 22.04 -7.88
CA LYS A 17 -3.70 21.94 -9.05
C LYS A 17 -3.54 20.46 -9.45
N ILE A 18 -3.43 20.19 -10.74
CA ILE A 18 -3.19 18.85 -11.29
C ILE A 18 -1.97 18.21 -10.62
N ARG A 19 -0.94 19.00 -10.33
CA ARG A 19 0.29 18.54 -9.65
C ARG A 19 0.01 17.97 -8.25
N GLU A 20 -0.94 18.52 -7.50
CA GLU A 20 -1.32 18.01 -6.18
C GLU A 20 -2.12 16.71 -6.28
N ARG A 21 -3.03 16.61 -7.26
CA ARG A 21 -3.78 15.38 -7.55
C ARG A 21 -2.86 14.25 -7.97
N MET A 22 -1.91 14.53 -8.87
CA MET A 22 -0.87 13.56 -9.25
C MET A 22 0.02 13.20 -8.05
N GLY A 23 0.46 14.19 -7.26
CA GLY A 23 1.26 13.98 -6.06
C GLY A 23 0.59 13.01 -5.09
N TYR A 24 -0.72 13.18 -4.86
CA TYR A 24 -1.51 12.25 -4.06
C TYR A 24 -1.55 10.86 -4.69
N GLY A 25 -1.78 10.74 -6.00
CA GLY A 25 -1.78 9.45 -6.70
C GLY A 25 -0.44 8.70 -6.63
N PHE A 26 0.68 9.41 -6.76
CA PHE A 26 2.01 8.80 -6.64
C PHE A 26 2.30 8.28 -5.23
N GLY A 27 1.71 8.87 -4.18
CA GLY A 27 1.83 8.32 -2.82
C GLY A 27 1.26 6.90 -2.71
N ASP A 28 0.09 6.66 -3.28
CA ASP A 28 -0.52 5.33 -3.34
C ASP A 28 0.25 4.37 -4.25
N ALA A 29 0.74 4.87 -5.38
CA ALA A 29 1.54 4.06 -6.30
C ALA A 29 2.80 3.50 -5.61
N GLY A 30 3.51 4.33 -4.82
CA GLY A 30 4.64 3.87 -4.03
C GLY A 30 4.23 2.79 -3.01
N GLY A 31 3.10 2.97 -2.33
CA GLY A 31 2.51 1.95 -1.45
C GLY A 31 2.11 0.68 -2.20
N THR A 32 1.52 0.82 -3.39
CA THR A 32 1.11 -0.31 -4.25
C THR A 32 2.29 -1.14 -4.72
N VAL A 33 3.44 -0.52 -5.00
CA VAL A 33 4.68 -1.26 -5.31
C VAL A 33 5.05 -2.18 -4.15
N ILE A 34 5.11 -1.65 -2.93
CA ILE A 34 5.49 -2.43 -1.74
C ILE A 34 4.48 -3.56 -1.46
N THR A 35 3.18 -3.25 -1.47
CA THR A 35 2.14 -4.27 -1.22
C THR A 35 2.06 -5.31 -2.33
N GLY A 36 2.30 -4.93 -3.58
CA GLY A 36 2.37 -5.85 -4.71
C GLY A 36 3.53 -6.84 -4.59
N LEU A 37 4.72 -6.37 -4.16
CA LEU A 37 5.86 -7.23 -3.85
C LEU A 37 5.53 -8.24 -2.76
N ILE A 38 4.90 -7.80 -1.66
CA ILE A 38 4.53 -8.67 -0.54
C ILE A 38 3.46 -9.68 -0.97
N SER A 39 2.37 -9.21 -1.57
CA SER A 39 1.19 -10.05 -1.83
C SER A 39 1.40 -11.08 -2.93
N ASN A 40 2.19 -10.76 -3.97
CA ASN A 40 2.38 -11.66 -5.09
C ASN A 40 3.64 -12.55 -4.96
N PHE A 41 4.70 -12.04 -4.32
CA PHE A 41 6.02 -12.68 -4.45
C PHE A 41 6.66 -13.09 -3.11
N LEU A 42 6.34 -12.43 -1.99
CA LEU A 42 7.05 -12.67 -0.73
C LEU A 42 6.87 -14.11 -0.22
N THR A 43 5.68 -14.68 -0.36
CA THR A 43 5.42 -16.07 0.06
C THR A 43 6.32 -17.03 -0.69
N PHE A 44 6.34 -16.92 -2.03
CA PHE A 44 7.19 -17.74 -2.89
C PHE A 44 8.69 -17.51 -2.60
N PHE A 45 9.10 -16.25 -2.44
CA PHE A 45 10.48 -15.93 -2.09
C PHE A 45 10.91 -16.59 -0.78
N TYR A 46 10.08 -16.54 0.28
CA TYR A 46 10.44 -17.12 1.57
C TYR A 46 10.49 -18.64 1.55
N THR A 47 9.62 -19.32 0.78
CA THR A 47 9.61 -20.78 0.73
C THR A 47 10.67 -21.35 -0.22
N ASP A 48 10.73 -20.85 -1.44
CA ASP A 48 11.47 -21.49 -2.54
C ASP A 48 12.88 -20.95 -2.73
N ILE A 49 13.12 -19.67 -2.35
CA ILE A 49 14.42 -19.02 -2.55
C ILE A 49 15.16 -18.86 -1.22
N PHE A 50 14.47 -18.32 -0.22
CA PHE A 50 15.05 -18.14 1.12
C PHE A 50 15.18 -19.47 1.89
N GLY A 51 14.33 -20.46 1.59
CA GLY A 51 14.38 -21.82 2.11
C GLY A 51 13.72 -22.01 3.47
N LEU A 52 12.69 -21.23 3.79
CA LEU A 52 11.86 -21.46 5.00
C LEU A 52 10.75 -22.47 4.70
N THR A 53 10.38 -23.26 5.72
CA THR A 53 9.23 -24.15 5.57
C THR A 53 7.92 -23.36 5.45
N PRO A 54 6.95 -23.79 4.62
CA PRO A 54 5.67 -23.11 4.46
C PRO A 54 4.91 -22.89 5.78
N ALA A 55 5.04 -23.82 6.74
CA ALA A 55 4.43 -23.70 8.05
C ALA A 55 4.98 -22.51 8.86
N ILE A 56 6.29 -22.28 8.81
CA ILE A 56 6.94 -21.13 9.47
C ILE A 56 6.51 -19.83 8.78
N VAL A 57 6.52 -19.81 7.44
CA VAL A 57 6.09 -18.61 6.68
C VAL A 57 4.64 -18.24 7.00
N GLY A 58 3.74 -19.23 6.99
CA GLY A 58 2.34 -19.03 7.38
C GLY A 58 2.19 -18.51 8.82
N THR A 59 2.97 -19.06 9.75
CA THR A 59 2.96 -18.61 11.16
C THR A 59 3.44 -17.16 11.29
N ILE A 60 4.53 -16.78 10.59
CA ILE A 60 5.04 -15.41 10.56
C ILE A 60 3.94 -14.45 10.06
N PHE A 61 3.28 -14.79 8.98
CA PHE A 61 2.23 -13.93 8.42
C PHE A 61 1.04 -13.78 9.36
N VAL A 62 0.56 -14.85 9.98
CA VAL A 62 -0.57 -14.79 10.93
C VAL A 62 -0.21 -13.95 12.16
N VAL A 63 0.96 -14.19 12.76
CA VAL A 63 1.40 -13.45 13.95
C VAL A 63 1.52 -11.95 13.65
N LEU A 64 2.12 -11.60 12.50
CA LEU A 64 2.29 -10.20 12.14
C LEU A 64 0.97 -9.53 11.77
N ARG A 65 0.00 -10.22 11.16
CA ARG A 65 -1.35 -9.68 10.94
C ARG A 65 -2.10 -9.36 12.23
N ILE A 66 -1.92 -10.20 13.27
CA ILE A 66 -2.46 -9.89 14.60
C ILE A 66 -1.80 -8.63 15.17
N PHE A 67 -0.49 -8.49 14.95
CA PHE A 67 0.25 -7.31 15.40
C PHE A 67 -0.20 -6.05 14.65
N ASP A 68 -0.39 -6.11 13.33
CA ASP A 68 -0.90 -5.01 12.50
C ASP A 68 -2.26 -4.51 13.01
N ALA A 69 -3.17 -5.42 13.38
CA ALA A 69 -4.48 -5.06 13.92
C ALA A 69 -4.40 -4.19 15.19
N VAL A 70 -3.31 -4.27 15.94
CA VAL A 70 -3.05 -3.45 17.13
C VAL A 70 -2.28 -2.17 16.76
N THR A 71 -1.28 -2.28 15.88
CA THR A 71 -0.40 -1.16 15.53
C THR A 71 -1.09 -0.13 14.63
N ASP A 72 -1.97 -0.53 13.71
CA ASP A 72 -2.66 0.39 12.81
C ASP A 72 -3.47 1.47 13.55
N PRO A 73 -4.33 1.14 14.55
CA PRO A 73 -5.00 2.14 15.35
C PRO A 73 -4.05 3.01 16.18
N LEU A 74 -2.95 2.43 16.70
CA LEU A 74 -1.96 3.20 17.47
C LEU A 74 -1.24 4.22 16.61
N VAL A 75 -0.83 3.84 15.40
CA VAL A 75 -0.22 4.75 14.42
C VAL A 75 -1.21 5.85 14.04
N GLY A 76 -2.49 5.53 13.85
CA GLY A 76 -3.53 6.52 13.61
C GLY A 76 -3.61 7.58 14.73
N VAL A 77 -3.61 7.14 15.99
CA VAL A 77 -3.61 8.04 17.16
C VAL A 77 -2.33 8.87 17.23
N ILE A 78 -1.16 8.29 16.96
CA ILE A 78 0.12 9.00 16.92
C ILE A 78 0.12 10.06 15.83
N ALA A 79 -0.31 9.70 14.63
CA ALA A 79 -0.41 10.62 13.51
C ALA A 79 -1.37 11.76 13.80
N ASP A 80 -2.49 11.46 14.49
CA ASP A 80 -3.47 12.46 14.89
C ASP A 80 -2.96 13.46 15.94
N LYS A 81 -2.02 13.09 16.78
CA LYS A 81 -1.42 13.94 17.79
C LYS A 81 -0.18 14.70 17.29
N THR A 82 0.36 14.32 16.15
CA THR A 82 1.58 14.93 15.62
C THR A 82 1.26 16.25 14.92
N GLU A 83 1.98 17.31 15.28
CA GLU A 83 1.93 18.60 14.61
C GLU A 83 3.36 19.06 14.31
N THR A 84 3.64 19.32 13.03
CA THR A 84 4.96 19.75 12.59
C THR A 84 4.88 20.96 11.64
N LYS A 85 6.03 21.54 11.33
CA LYS A 85 6.14 22.64 10.34
C LYS A 85 5.67 22.25 8.95
N HIS A 86 5.69 20.94 8.60
CA HIS A 86 5.30 20.42 7.29
C HIS A 86 3.86 19.90 7.24
N GLY A 87 3.11 20.07 8.32
CA GLY A 87 1.76 19.55 8.48
C GLY A 87 1.70 18.39 9.48
N LYS A 88 0.60 17.67 9.49
CA LYS A 88 0.28 16.59 10.42
C LYS A 88 0.68 15.22 9.86
N PHE A 89 0.26 14.92 8.64
CA PHE A 89 0.42 13.62 8.01
C PHE A 89 1.63 13.54 7.07
N ARG A 90 1.97 14.63 6.38
CA ARG A 90 3.09 14.69 5.43
C ARG A 90 4.46 14.31 6.02
N PRO A 91 4.81 14.66 7.26
CA PRO A 91 6.10 14.26 7.84
C PRO A 91 6.32 12.76 7.89
N PHE A 92 5.26 11.98 8.16
CA PHE A 92 5.34 10.52 8.19
C PHE A 92 5.71 9.97 6.80
N ILE A 93 5.11 10.51 5.73
CA ILE A 93 5.42 10.14 4.35
C ILE A 93 6.91 10.38 4.04
N LEU A 94 7.45 11.51 4.48
CA LEU A 94 8.87 11.83 4.28
C LEU A 94 9.79 10.91 5.07
N TRP A 95 9.51 10.74 6.38
CA TRP A 95 10.40 10.00 7.28
C TRP A 95 10.43 8.50 6.99
N THR A 96 9.33 7.95 6.49
CA THR A 96 9.23 6.53 6.18
C THR A 96 9.73 6.18 4.78
N ALA A 97 9.83 7.12 3.84
CA ALA A 97 10.16 6.83 2.45
C ALA A 97 11.48 6.06 2.28
N VAL A 98 12.56 6.54 2.89
CA VAL A 98 13.88 5.90 2.80
C VAL A 98 13.95 4.61 3.63
N PRO A 99 13.57 4.60 4.93
CA PRO A 99 13.60 3.37 5.72
C PRO A 99 12.73 2.25 5.14
N LEU A 100 11.56 2.58 4.55
CA LEU A 100 10.66 1.62 3.94
C LEU A 100 11.30 0.94 2.72
N ALA A 101 11.99 1.69 1.87
CA ALA A 101 12.70 1.13 0.73
C ALA A 101 13.85 0.21 1.19
N LEU A 102 14.62 0.64 2.18
CA LEU A 102 15.74 -0.14 2.71
C LEU A 102 15.28 -1.46 3.33
N ILE A 103 14.26 -1.43 4.19
CA ILE A 103 13.74 -2.64 4.82
C ILE A 103 13.08 -3.57 3.80
N CYS A 104 12.47 -3.02 2.74
CA CYS A 104 11.92 -3.81 1.64
C CYS A 104 13.03 -4.59 0.93
N ILE A 105 14.15 -3.96 0.61
CA ILE A 105 15.31 -4.63 0.02
C ILE A 105 15.87 -5.71 0.95
N MET A 106 16.01 -5.39 2.24
CA MET A 106 16.46 -6.37 3.24
C MET A 106 15.53 -7.58 3.32
N THR A 107 14.22 -7.38 3.24
CA THR A 107 13.23 -8.46 3.30
C THR A 107 13.39 -9.45 2.13
N PHE A 108 13.85 -9.00 0.97
CA PHE A 108 14.12 -9.83 -0.21
C PHE A 108 15.61 -10.11 -0.42
N THR A 109 16.41 -10.08 0.63
CA THR A 109 17.83 -10.46 0.62
C THR A 109 18.02 -11.77 1.34
N VAL A 110 18.81 -12.69 0.78
CA VAL A 110 19.14 -14.00 1.37
C VAL A 110 20.52 -13.92 2.01
N PRO A 111 20.63 -13.70 3.33
CA PRO A 111 21.92 -13.73 4.02
C PRO A 111 22.40 -15.17 4.22
N ASP A 112 23.71 -15.35 4.21
CA ASP A 112 24.33 -16.65 4.54
C ASP A 112 24.34 -16.87 6.07
N LEU A 113 23.24 -17.42 6.57
CA LEU A 113 22.99 -17.63 7.99
C LEU A 113 22.52 -19.07 8.25
N SER A 114 22.70 -19.56 9.49
CA SER A 114 22.07 -20.82 9.90
C SER A 114 20.55 -20.70 9.93
N TYR A 115 19.83 -21.82 9.78
CA TYR A 115 18.38 -21.84 9.63
C TYR A 115 17.62 -21.05 10.70
N GLY A 116 17.99 -21.17 11.97
CA GLY A 116 17.35 -20.42 13.07
C GLY A 116 17.54 -18.90 12.94
N TRP A 117 18.73 -18.46 12.53
CA TRP A 117 19.00 -17.05 12.27
C TRP A 117 18.30 -16.54 11.02
N LYS A 118 18.10 -17.38 10.00
CA LYS A 118 17.27 -17.06 8.83
C LYS A 118 15.82 -16.77 9.23
N VAL A 119 15.22 -17.63 10.08
CA VAL A 119 13.87 -17.42 10.60
C VAL A 119 13.78 -16.10 11.37
N PHE A 120 14.71 -15.84 12.26
CA PHE A 120 14.77 -14.59 13.04
C PHE A 120 14.89 -13.35 12.12
N TYR A 121 15.77 -13.42 11.12
CA TYR A 121 15.96 -12.36 10.14
C TYR A 121 14.68 -12.09 9.35
N ALA A 122 14.00 -13.12 8.87
CA ALA A 122 12.73 -12.98 8.16
C ALA A 122 11.65 -12.33 9.04
N ILE A 123 11.55 -12.71 10.33
CA ILE A 123 10.61 -12.09 11.28
C ILE A 123 10.92 -10.61 11.45
N VAL A 124 12.18 -10.25 11.73
CA VAL A 124 12.57 -8.87 12.01
C VAL A 124 12.40 -7.97 10.78
N THR A 125 12.82 -8.43 9.60
CA THR A 125 12.71 -7.64 8.37
C THR A 125 11.26 -7.46 7.94
N TYR A 126 10.44 -8.51 7.98
CA TYR A 126 9.03 -8.39 7.62
C TYR A 126 8.22 -7.60 8.66
N PHE A 127 8.51 -7.75 9.95
CA PHE A 127 7.94 -6.91 11.00
C PHE A 127 8.29 -5.43 10.79
N GLY A 128 9.56 -5.11 10.53
CA GLY A 128 10.00 -3.75 10.22
C GLY A 128 9.32 -3.19 8.97
N LEU A 129 9.19 -4.02 7.93
CA LEU A 129 8.50 -3.66 6.69
C LEU A 129 7.02 -3.34 6.94
N SER A 130 6.31 -4.19 7.69
CA SER A 130 4.90 -3.98 8.04
C SER A 130 4.72 -2.70 8.85
N LEU A 131 5.53 -2.50 9.90
CA LEU A 131 5.46 -1.32 10.76
C LEU A 131 5.73 -0.02 10.00
N LEU A 132 6.79 0.02 9.17
CA LEU A 132 7.12 1.20 8.36
C LEU A 132 6.07 1.45 7.27
N TYR A 133 5.51 0.39 6.70
CA TYR A 133 4.39 0.51 5.77
C TYR A 133 3.15 1.12 6.45
N THR A 134 2.78 0.65 7.63
CA THR A 134 1.67 1.23 8.42
C THR A 134 1.92 2.70 8.76
N LEU A 135 3.14 3.04 9.20
CA LEU A 135 3.56 4.43 9.50
C LEU A 135 3.51 5.33 8.26
N ASN A 136 3.62 4.80 7.06
CA ASN A 136 3.46 5.52 5.80
C ASN A 136 1.99 5.59 5.38
N ASN A 137 1.33 4.44 5.29
CA ASN A 137 0.02 4.27 4.65
C ASN A 137 -1.13 4.89 5.45
N VAL A 138 -1.14 4.74 6.79
CA VAL A 138 -2.23 5.28 7.63
C VAL A 138 -2.29 6.80 7.56
N PRO A 139 -1.17 7.56 7.75
CA PRO A 139 -1.18 9.01 7.55
C PRO A 139 -1.46 9.40 6.09
N TYR A 140 -0.98 8.63 5.10
CA TYR A 140 -1.27 8.88 3.69
C TYR A 140 -2.77 8.79 3.40
N CYS A 141 -3.48 7.77 3.88
CA CYS A 141 -4.92 7.64 3.71
C CYS A 141 -5.69 8.80 4.37
N ALA A 142 -5.21 9.30 5.52
CA ALA A 142 -5.79 10.44 6.20
C ALA A 142 -5.48 11.78 5.51
N LEU A 143 -4.41 11.87 4.73
CA LEU A 143 -3.93 13.10 4.10
C LEU A 143 -4.98 13.75 3.19
N ILE A 144 -5.81 12.97 2.48
CA ILE A 144 -6.84 13.52 1.59
C ILE A 144 -7.80 14.48 2.31
N THR A 145 -8.12 14.20 3.57
CA THR A 145 -9.01 15.03 4.41
C THR A 145 -8.39 16.38 4.78
N ARG A 146 -7.10 16.54 4.52
CA ARG A 146 -6.34 17.78 4.76
C ARG A 146 -6.01 18.53 3.48
N ILE A 147 -6.05 17.84 2.34
CA ILE A 147 -5.84 18.45 1.03
C ILE A 147 -7.06 19.23 0.61
N THR A 148 -8.27 18.66 0.71
CA THR A 148 -9.52 19.31 0.31
C THR A 148 -10.73 18.77 1.09
N ASP A 149 -11.73 19.63 1.28
CA ASP A 149 -13.07 19.30 1.79
C ASP A 149 -14.13 19.27 0.69
N ASN A 150 -13.75 19.61 -0.54
CA ASN A 150 -14.66 19.59 -1.69
C ASN A 150 -14.84 18.14 -2.22
N PRO A 151 -16.06 17.56 -2.17
CA PRO A 151 -16.29 16.18 -2.62
C PRO A 151 -15.88 15.92 -4.07
N ALA A 152 -16.06 16.86 -4.98
CA ALA A 152 -15.67 16.71 -6.38
C ALA A 152 -14.15 16.62 -6.56
N GLU A 153 -13.39 17.37 -5.77
CA GLU A 153 -11.93 17.28 -5.76
C GLU A 153 -11.42 15.99 -5.13
N VAL A 154 -12.07 15.51 -4.05
CA VAL A 154 -11.78 14.20 -3.45
C VAL A 154 -11.96 13.10 -4.50
N ILE A 155 -13.07 13.08 -5.23
CA ILE A 155 -13.31 12.12 -6.32
C ILE A 155 -12.22 12.21 -7.39
N SER A 156 -11.86 13.43 -7.81
CA SER A 156 -10.77 13.63 -8.76
C SER A 156 -9.43 13.08 -8.24
N CYS A 157 -9.05 13.36 -7.00
CA CYS A 157 -7.83 12.83 -6.39
C CYS A 157 -7.83 11.29 -6.36
N GLN A 158 -8.98 10.68 -6.04
CA GLN A 158 -9.12 9.22 -6.03
C GLN A 158 -9.01 8.64 -7.44
N SER A 159 -9.53 9.30 -8.47
CA SER A 159 -9.38 8.86 -9.86
C SER A 159 -7.90 8.84 -10.29
N TYR A 160 -7.16 9.91 -10.01
CA TYR A 160 -5.71 9.95 -10.25
C TYR A 160 -4.97 8.86 -9.46
N ARG A 161 -5.35 8.67 -8.20
CA ARG A 161 -4.81 7.62 -7.32
C ARG A 161 -4.96 6.25 -7.97
N PHE A 162 -6.19 5.84 -8.33
CA PHE A 162 -6.44 4.52 -8.93
C PHE A 162 -5.73 4.32 -10.26
N ALA A 163 -5.69 5.35 -11.13
CA ALA A 163 -5.02 5.26 -12.41
C ALA A 163 -3.50 5.04 -12.24
N ILE A 164 -2.84 5.85 -11.41
CA ILE A 164 -1.38 5.79 -11.21
C ILE A 164 -1.01 4.50 -10.47
N SER A 165 -1.78 4.11 -9.44
CA SER A 165 -1.54 2.85 -8.71
C SER A 165 -1.79 1.62 -9.57
N GLY A 166 -2.75 1.68 -10.51
CA GLY A 166 -2.96 0.61 -11.49
C GLY A 166 -1.72 0.38 -12.36
N VAL A 167 -1.12 1.47 -12.87
CA VAL A 167 0.14 1.40 -13.64
C VAL A 167 1.28 0.85 -12.77
N ALA A 168 1.40 1.31 -11.52
CA ALA A 168 2.42 0.80 -10.61
C ALA A 168 2.23 -0.69 -10.28
N GLY A 169 0.99 -1.13 -10.06
CA GLY A 169 0.65 -2.53 -9.84
C GLY A 169 1.02 -3.41 -11.04
N PHE A 170 0.75 -2.93 -12.27
CA PHE A 170 1.19 -3.60 -13.48
C PHE A 170 2.71 -3.70 -13.56
N ALA A 171 3.41 -2.58 -13.31
CA ALA A 171 4.87 -2.54 -13.34
C ALA A 171 5.52 -3.53 -12.35
N VAL A 172 4.95 -3.71 -11.16
CA VAL A 172 5.42 -4.71 -10.19
C VAL A 172 5.12 -6.12 -10.67
N SER A 173 3.86 -6.38 -11.04
CA SER A 173 3.39 -7.74 -11.34
C SER A 173 4.07 -8.34 -12.57
N ALA A 174 4.25 -7.54 -13.62
CA ALA A 174 4.93 -7.96 -14.84
C ALA A 174 6.44 -7.70 -14.79
N GLY A 175 6.86 -6.60 -14.12
CA GLY A 175 8.25 -6.16 -14.13
C GLY A 175 9.16 -6.97 -13.22
N LEU A 176 8.72 -7.34 -12.00
CA LEU A 176 9.60 -8.08 -11.08
C LEU A 176 10.09 -9.41 -11.67
N PRO A 177 9.22 -10.31 -12.20
CA PRO A 177 9.70 -11.57 -12.78
C PRO A 177 10.67 -11.36 -13.95
N PHE A 178 10.42 -10.32 -14.77
CA PHE A 178 11.34 -9.94 -15.84
C PHE A 178 12.71 -9.51 -15.30
N LEU A 179 12.73 -8.63 -14.28
CA LEU A 179 13.95 -8.15 -13.64
C LEU A 179 14.72 -9.32 -12.98
N VAL A 180 14.00 -10.22 -12.30
CA VAL A 180 14.61 -11.41 -11.67
C VAL A 180 15.30 -12.29 -12.71
N THR A 181 14.65 -12.53 -13.84
CA THR A 181 15.23 -13.35 -14.93
C THR A 181 16.44 -12.65 -15.56
N TYR A 182 16.35 -11.34 -15.80
CA TYR A 182 17.37 -10.57 -16.49
C TYR A 182 18.64 -10.37 -15.64
N PHE A 183 18.48 -10.00 -14.36
CA PHE A 183 19.63 -9.72 -13.48
C PHE A 183 20.09 -10.94 -12.68
N GLY A 184 19.29 -12.00 -12.61
CA GLY A 184 19.66 -13.19 -11.86
C GLY A 184 20.68 -14.08 -12.56
N GLU A 185 20.71 -14.10 -13.91
CA GLU A 185 21.64 -14.93 -14.68
C GLU A 185 21.75 -16.40 -14.20
N GLY A 186 20.65 -16.93 -13.63
CA GLY A 186 20.58 -18.25 -12.99
C GLY A 186 20.59 -18.23 -11.46
N ASP A 187 21.00 -17.16 -10.80
CA ASP A 187 20.85 -16.95 -9.36
C ASP A 187 19.58 -16.15 -9.05
N GLN A 188 18.53 -16.87 -8.67
CA GLN A 188 17.24 -16.24 -8.34
C GLN A 188 17.33 -15.31 -7.12
N ALA A 189 18.16 -15.61 -6.13
CA ALA A 189 18.31 -14.79 -4.93
C ALA A 189 18.86 -13.39 -5.29
N LEU A 190 19.91 -13.36 -6.13
CA LEU A 190 20.47 -12.12 -6.67
C LEU A 190 19.43 -11.38 -7.52
N GLY A 191 18.71 -12.11 -8.39
CA GLY A 191 17.65 -11.54 -9.23
C GLY A 191 16.56 -10.85 -8.43
N TYR A 192 16.06 -11.47 -7.36
CA TYR A 192 15.08 -10.86 -6.46
C TYR A 192 15.63 -9.64 -5.73
N GLN A 193 16.85 -9.73 -5.19
CA GLN A 193 17.48 -8.62 -4.48
C GLN A 193 17.63 -7.38 -5.38
N VAL A 194 18.12 -7.53 -6.59
CA VAL A 194 18.30 -6.43 -7.55
C VAL A 194 16.95 -5.92 -8.06
N GLY A 195 16.06 -6.83 -8.47
CA GLY A 195 14.74 -6.46 -9.00
C GLY A 195 13.89 -5.72 -7.98
N VAL A 196 13.82 -6.23 -6.74
CA VAL A 196 13.16 -5.53 -5.63
C VAL A 196 13.86 -4.23 -5.29
N GLY A 197 15.20 -4.18 -5.35
CA GLY A 197 15.96 -2.96 -5.14
C GLY A 197 15.56 -1.83 -6.09
N ILE A 198 15.43 -2.13 -7.38
CA ILE A 198 14.99 -1.17 -8.41
C ILE A 198 13.56 -0.70 -8.12
N LEU A 199 12.65 -1.62 -7.83
CA LEU A 199 11.24 -1.29 -7.58
C LEU A 199 11.04 -0.53 -6.25
N ALA A 200 11.76 -0.91 -5.19
CA ALA A 200 11.74 -0.20 -3.91
C ALA A 200 12.31 1.22 -4.02
N PHE A 201 13.38 1.40 -4.83
CA PHE A 201 13.91 2.73 -5.12
C PHE A 201 12.89 3.58 -5.88
N ALA A 202 12.22 3.02 -6.88
CA ALA A 202 11.15 3.71 -7.60
C ALA A 202 9.98 4.08 -6.65
N ALA A 203 9.57 3.16 -5.77
CA ALA A 203 8.55 3.43 -4.75
C ALA A 203 8.95 4.57 -3.81
N MET A 204 10.20 4.60 -3.36
CA MET A 204 10.73 5.71 -2.55
C MET A 204 10.61 7.05 -3.27
N LEU A 205 10.98 7.11 -4.55
CA LEU A 205 10.85 8.33 -5.35
C LEU A 205 9.39 8.77 -5.50
N MET A 206 8.47 7.83 -5.70
CA MET A 206 7.03 8.10 -5.79
C MET A 206 6.47 8.65 -4.46
N ILE A 207 6.87 8.08 -3.32
CA ILE A 207 6.48 8.54 -1.98
C ILE A 207 7.04 9.95 -1.72
N LEU A 208 8.31 10.20 -2.07
CA LEU A 208 8.91 11.53 -1.97
C LEU A 208 8.22 12.54 -2.89
N PHE A 209 7.87 12.13 -4.12
CA PHE A 209 7.10 12.98 -5.04
C PHE A 209 5.76 13.38 -4.44
N CYS A 210 5.06 12.47 -3.75
CA CYS A 210 3.85 12.79 -3.00
C CYS A 210 4.12 13.88 -1.96
N PHE A 211 5.14 13.72 -1.13
CA PHE A 211 5.50 14.71 -0.12
C PHE A 211 5.76 16.10 -0.70
N PHE A 212 6.54 16.20 -1.78
CA PHE A 212 6.91 17.50 -2.38
C PHE A 212 5.76 18.18 -3.13
N ASN A 213 4.77 17.41 -3.60
CA ASN A 213 3.70 17.95 -4.45
C ASN A 213 2.33 18.05 -3.77
N THR A 214 2.17 17.54 -2.56
CA THR A 214 0.94 17.71 -1.77
C THR A 214 1.12 18.77 -0.69
N LYS A 215 0.05 19.45 -0.30
CA LYS A 215 0.03 20.40 0.82
C LYS A 215 -1.21 20.18 1.67
N GLU A 216 -1.07 20.36 2.99
CA GLU A 216 -2.20 20.33 3.91
C GLU A 216 -2.80 21.75 3.97
N HIS A 217 -3.93 21.95 3.31
CA HIS A 217 -4.63 23.25 3.24
C HIS A 217 -5.61 23.44 4.40
N ILE A 218 -6.14 22.33 4.94
CA ILE A 218 -7.19 22.35 5.94
C ILE A 218 -6.60 22.10 7.33
N LYS A 219 -6.73 23.09 8.23
CA LYS A 219 -6.46 22.92 9.65
C LYS A 219 -7.68 22.29 10.31
N ALA A 220 -7.62 21.01 10.70
CA ALA A 220 -8.74 20.41 11.39
C ALA A 220 -8.89 20.91 12.81
N LYS A 221 -10.13 21.06 13.22
CA LYS A 221 -10.48 21.16 14.63
C LYS A 221 -10.16 19.82 15.31
N THR A 222 -9.37 19.85 16.38
CA THR A 222 -9.11 18.67 17.20
C THR A 222 -10.40 18.25 17.89
N THR A 223 -11.06 17.24 17.35
CA THR A 223 -12.16 16.56 18.04
C THR A 223 -11.55 15.57 19.02
N LYS A 224 -12.00 15.59 20.28
CA LYS A 224 -11.59 14.60 21.27
C LYS A 224 -11.98 13.21 20.79
N PHE A 225 -10.98 12.34 20.61
CA PHE A 225 -11.19 10.96 20.20
C PHE A 225 -11.82 10.16 21.35
N ASP A 226 -13.07 9.76 21.22
CA ASP A 226 -13.78 8.90 22.16
C ASP A 226 -14.01 7.52 21.54
N LEU A 227 -13.12 6.57 21.86
CA LEU A 227 -13.16 5.19 21.39
C LEU A 227 -14.50 4.52 21.64
N LYS A 228 -15.09 4.70 22.84
CA LYS A 228 -16.37 4.03 23.21
C LYS A 228 -17.53 4.54 22.35
N LYS A 229 -17.58 5.86 22.14
CA LYS A 229 -18.61 6.50 21.31
C LYS A 229 -18.46 6.09 19.84
N ASN A 230 -17.24 6.04 19.33
CA ASN A 230 -16.96 5.64 17.94
C ASN A 230 -17.30 4.16 17.69
N LEU A 231 -16.91 3.24 18.58
CA LEU A 231 -17.27 1.83 18.50
C LEU A 231 -18.78 1.60 18.56
N LYS A 232 -19.48 2.35 19.41
CA LYS A 232 -20.96 2.29 19.48
C LYS A 232 -21.59 2.74 18.17
N ASN A 233 -21.13 3.84 17.59
CA ASN A 233 -21.61 4.36 16.30
C ASN A 233 -21.36 3.37 15.15
N ILE A 234 -20.17 2.72 15.11
CA ILE A 234 -19.84 1.69 14.12
C ILE A 234 -20.81 0.52 14.23
N ARG A 235 -21.07 0.02 15.45
CA ARG A 235 -21.96 -1.13 15.68
C ARG A 235 -23.43 -0.82 15.34
N GLN A 236 -23.82 0.43 15.33
CA GLN A 236 -25.20 0.87 15.00
C GLN A 236 -25.38 1.21 13.51
N ASN A 237 -24.32 1.11 12.71
CA ASN A 237 -24.36 1.44 11.29
C ASN A 237 -24.26 0.15 10.44
N ASP A 238 -25.43 -0.39 10.08
CA ASP A 238 -25.53 -1.64 9.30
C ASP A 238 -24.82 -1.55 7.93
N GLN A 239 -24.87 -0.37 7.28
CA GLN A 239 -24.20 -0.13 6.01
C GLN A 239 -22.68 -0.24 6.13
N LEU A 240 -22.13 0.25 7.24
CA LEU A 240 -20.69 0.18 7.51
C LEU A 240 -20.25 -1.25 7.79
N ILE A 241 -21.07 -2.03 8.53
CA ILE A 241 -20.80 -3.45 8.78
C ILE A 241 -20.81 -4.25 7.48
N LEU A 242 -21.83 -4.02 6.62
CA LEU A 242 -21.93 -4.69 5.33
C LEU A 242 -20.71 -4.36 4.43
N THR A 243 -20.35 -3.08 4.35
CA THR A 243 -19.16 -2.63 3.59
C THR A 243 -17.89 -3.27 4.11
N PHE A 244 -17.74 -3.41 5.44
CA PHE A 244 -16.60 -4.07 6.07
C PHE A 244 -16.51 -5.54 5.68
N ILE A 245 -17.62 -6.29 5.73
CA ILE A 245 -17.67 -7.70 5.34
C ILE A 245 -17.31 -7.86 3.86
N MET A 246 -17.89 -7.04 2.97
CA MET A 246 -17.59 -7.07 1.54
C MET A 246 -16.10 -6.79 1.27
N SER A 247 -15.53 -5.79 1.94
CA SER A 247 -14.12 -5.45 1.81
C SER A 247 -13.20 -6.58 2.28
N LEU A 248 -13.55 -7.24 3.40
CA LEU A 248 -12.80 -8.38 3.93
C LEU A 248 -12.79 -9.55 2.95
N LEU A 249 -13.93 -9.87 2.34
CA LEU A 249 -14.02 -10.93 1.33
C LEU A 249 -13.19 -10.59 0.10
N LEU A 250 -13.29 -9.37 -0.43
CA LEU A 250 -12.52 -8.93 -1.60
C LEU A 250 -11.01 -8.98 -1.35
N ILE A 251 -10.54 -8.44 -0.23
CA ILE A 251 -9.11 -8.46 0.12
C ILE A 251 -8.60 -9.89 0.26
N THR A 252 -9.40 -10.79 0.88
CA THR A 252 -9.03 -12.21 1.01
C THR A 252 -8.88 -12.88 -0.35
N ILE A 253 -9.83 -12.65 -1.28
CA ILE A 253 -9.77 -13.20 -2.65
C ILE A 253 -8.52 -12.70 -3.38
N PHE A 254 -8.25 -11.38 -3.34
CA PHE A 254 -7.09 -10.81 -4.03
C PHE A 254 -5.76 -11.34 -3.50
N ASN A 255 -5.59 -11.41 -2.18
CA ASN A 255 -4.35 -11.91 -1.57
C ASN A 255 -4.15 -13.41 -1.82
N THR A 256 -5.20 -14.22 -1.69
CA THR A 256 -5.13 -15.67 -1.96
C THR A 256 -4.75 -15.93 -3.43
N LYS A 257 -5.41 -15.25 -4.38
CA LYS A 257 -5.11 -15.34 -5.80
C LYS A 257 -3.66 -14.94 -6.09
N GLY A 258 -3.19 -13.82 -5.55
CA GLY A 258 -1.82 -13.34 -5.78
C GLY A 258 -0.76 -14.31 -5.28
N GLY A 259 -0.89 -14.78 -4.02
CA GLY A 259 0.05 -15.72 -3.44
C GLY A 259 0.04 -17.10 -4.14
N ALA A 260 -1.14 -17.62 -4.48
CA ALA A 260 -1.26 -18.93 -5.13
C ALA A 260 -0.79 -18.94 -6.59
N ALA A 261 -0.86 -17.81 -7.29
CA ALA A 261 -0.56 -17.73 -8.73
C ALA A 261 0.89 -18.14 -9.04
N MET A 262 1.87 -17.72 -8.25
CA MET A 262 3.27 -18.12 -8.43
C MET A 262 3.45 -19.63 -8.32
N TYR A 263 2.88 -20.25 -7.29
CA TYR A 263 2.95 -21.71 -7.11
C TYR A 263 2.28 -22.46 -8.26
N PHE A 264 1.12 -21.99 -8.73
CA PHE A 264 0.41 -22.58 -9.84
C PHE A 264 1.26 -22.56 -11.13
N ILE A 265 1.89 -21.43 -11.45
CA ILE A 265 2.72 -21.30 -12.64
C ILE A 265 3.96 -22.17 -12.52
N THR A 266 4.65 -22.14 -11.38
CA THR A 266 5.91 -22.85 -11.18
C THR A 266 5.72 -24.37 -11.10
N TYR A 267 4.71 -24.84 -10.35
CA TYR A 267 4.58 -26.28 -10.04
C TYR A 267 3.54 -27.03 -10.88
N VAL A 268 2.52 -26.32 -11.40
CA VAL A 268 1.47 -26.97 -12.23
C VAL A 268 1.75 -26.79 -13.69
N LEU A 269 2.11 -25.58 -14.12
CA LEU A 269 2.42 -25.30 -15.52
C LEU A 269 3.88 -25.61 -15.89
N ASN A 270 4.77 -25.77 -14.90
CA ASN A 270 6.23 -25.93 -15.08
C ASN A 270 6.86 -24.80 -15.91
N GLU A 271 6.31 -23.59 -15.79
CA GLU A 271 6.74 -22.41 -16.51
C GLU A 271 7.36 -21.39 -15.56
N GLY A 272 8.19 -20.49 -16.09
CA GLY A 272 8.86 -19.46 -15.28
C GLY A 272 9.19 -18.21 -16.09
N GLY A 273 9.92 -17.29 -15.49
CA GLY A 273 10.47 -16.12 -16.16
C GLY A 273 9.43 -15.30 -16.92
N THR A 274 9.56 -15.26 -18.24
CA THR A 274 8.70 -14.45 -19.13
C THR A 274 7.22 -14.84 -19.05
N TYR A 275 6.88 -16.13 -18.84
CA TYR A 275 5.49 -16.57 -18.72
C TYR A 275 4.82 -15.97 -17.47
N VAL A 276 5.51 -15.94 -16.35
CA VAL A 276 5.04 -15.32 -15.10
C VAL A 276 4.74 -13.84 -15.31
N SER A 277 5.62 -13.12 -16.02
CA SER A 277 5.44 -11.69 -16.34
C SER A 277 4.18 -11.45 -17.16
N TRP A 278 3.95 -12.26 -18.21
CA TRP A 278 2.74 -12.16 -19.02
C TRP A 278 1.47 -12.49 -18.23
N PHE A 279 1.50 -13.54 -17.40
CA PHE A 279 0.35 -13.95 -16.61
C PHE A 279 -0.09 -12.83 -15.65
N PHE A 280 0.81 -12.30 -14.85
CA PHE A 280 0.50 -11.21 -13.91
C PHE A 280 0.20 -9.90 -14.64
N GLY A 281 0.91 -9.61 -15.72
CA GLY A 281 0.70 -8.43 -16.53
C GLY A 281 -0.70 -8.39 -17.14
N LEU A 282 -1.12 -9.48 -17.82
CA LEU A 282 -2.45 -9.57 -18.43
C LEU A 282 -3.57 -9.54 -17.37
N ALA A 283 -3.38 -10.21 -16.22
CA ALA A 283 -4.33 -10.17 -15.13
C ALA A 283 -4.54 -8.73 -14.57
N THR A 284 -3.46 -7.96 -14.43
CA THR A 284 -3.52 -6.57 -13.96
C THR A 284 -4.14 -5.65 -15.02
N LEU A 285 -3.78 -5.81 -16.29
CA LEU A 285 -4.40 -5.06 -17.39
C LEU A 285 -5.90 -5.31 -17.49
N GLY A 286 -6.34 -6.59 -17.35
CA GLY A 286 -7.77 -6.92 -17.31
C GLY A 286 -8.50 -6.19 -16.17
N GLY A 287 -7.88 -6.08 -14.99
CA GLY A 287 -8.42 -5.30 -13.88
C GLY A 287 -8.54 -3.81 -14.18
N ILE A 288 -7.54 -3.21 -14.83
CA ILE A 288 -7.57 -1.79 -15.22
C ILE A 288 -8.66 -1.54 -16.27
N ILE A 289 -8.76 -2.38 -17.29
CA ILE A 289 -9.78 -2.27 -18.34
C ILE A 289 -11.18 -2.39 -17.71
N GLY A 290 -11.41 -3.36 -16.84
CA GLY A 290 -12.68 -3.54 -16.14
C GLY A 290 -13.05 -2.33 -15.26
N ALA A 291 -12.08 -1.71 -14.60
CA ALA A 291 -12.32 -0.50 -13.81
C ALA A 291 -12.70 0.70 -14.68
N VAL A 292 -12.08 0.86 -15.86
CA VAL A 292 -12.40 1.93 -16.82
C VAL A 292 -13.79 1.71 -17.42
N ASP A 293 -14.11 0.49 -17.83
CA ASP A 293 -15.41 0.14 -18.43
C ASP A 293 -16.56 0.35 -17.44
N SER A 294 -16.37 -0.01 -16.17
CA SER A 294 -17.37 0.26 -15.12
C SER A 294 -17.66 1.76 -14.93
N SER A 295 -16.67 2.63 -15.12
CA SER A 295 -16.85 4.09 -15.04
C SER A 295 -17.60 4.67 -16.23
N LEU A 296 -17.54 4.01 -17.40
CA LEU A 296 -18.26 4.41 -18.61
C LEU A 296 -19.72 3.91 -18.62
N LEU A 297 -19.99 2.79 -17.94
CA LEU A 297 -21.33 2.20 -17.86
C LEU A 297 -22.26 2.91 -16.84
N HIS A 298 -21.71 3.77 -15.95
CA HIS A 298 -22.50 4.58 -15.02
C HIS A 298 -22.27 6.10 -15.19
N PRO A 299 -22.73 6.71 -16.32
CA PRO A 299 -22.69 8.15 -16.46
C PRO A 299 -23.81 8.89 -15.73
N ALA A 300 -24.58 8.22 -14.84
CA ALA A 300 -25.76 8.79 -14.21
C ALA A 300 -25.91 8.32 -12.75
N PHE A 301 -25.11 8.91 -11.84
CA PHE A 301 -25.53 9.12 -10.44
C PHE A 301 -24.78 10.31 -9.86
#